data_d0d2371df1a8323aedd9eb89bcd3db9e
#
_entry.id   d0d2371df1a8323aedd9eb89bcd3db9e
#
_cell.length_a   1.000
_cell.length_b   1.000
_cell.length_c   1.000
_cell.angle_alpha   90.00
_cell.angle_beta   90.00
_cell.angle_gamma   90.00
#
_symmetry.space_group_name_H-M   'P 1'
#
loop_
_entity.id
_entity.type
_entity.pdbx_description
1 polymer ?
#
loop_
_entity_poly.entity_id
_entity_poly.type
_entity_poly.pdbx_seq_one_letter_code
_entity_poly.pdbx_strand_id
1 'polypeptide(L)'
;MPKVKRVGHKGADHVAPGNTRESFEAALEHGVDMIEFDVLRLGDGRLVLAHDLEDAARREPLTLDEGLDIFAEEAYAGVELDVDMKIPGYEREVVEGLRERGLTDNVLISSMHPKSLSRVGDLEPGIKRGWSVPNVRRDYTRSVLAPAALVILGVWRARLPAQAAARLRAGQCEALMSHFRLVTPRLARAVKEAGGELYVWTVDDAERIAQLESWGVDGVITNDPRLFAPA
;
A
#
# COMPACT_ATOMS: atom_id res chain seq x y z
N MET A 1 7.46 5.97 -21.69
CA MET A 1 6.50 5.39 -20.74
C MET A 1 6.44 6.32 -19.55
N PRO A 2 5.30 6.54 -18.88
CA PRO A 2 5.31 7.27 -17.63
C PRO A 2 6.25 6.55 -16.65
N LYS A 3 7.00 7.30 -15.86
CA LYS A 3 7.89 6.77 -14.83
C LYS A 3 7.03 6.09 -13.76
N VAL A 4 7.40 4.89 -13.30
CA VAL A 4 6.73 4.21 -12.19
C VAL A 4 6.86 5.04 -10.91
N LYS A 5 5.80 5.14 -10.11
CA LYS A 5 5.86 5.76 -8.80
C LYS A 5 6.73 4.92 -7.87
N ARG A 6 7.68 5.58 -7.24
CA ARG A 6 8.55 5.00 -6.21
C ARG A 6 7.85 5.12 -4.87
N VAL A 7 7.46 3.99 -4.29
CA VAL A 7 6.72 4.00 -3.03
C VAL A 7 7.57 3.39 -1.91
N GLY A 8 7.78 4.17 -0.85
CA GLY A 8 8.47 3.70 0.34
C GLY A 8 7.54 2.93 1.25
N HIS A 9 7.82 1.64 1.50
CA HIS A 9 7.05 0.77 2.39
C HIS A 9 7.34 1.11 3.85
N LYS A 10 6.33 1.51 4.58
CA LYS A 10 6.44 2.03 5.94
C LYS A 10 7.49 3.17 6.03
N GLY A 11 7.62 3.95 4.98
CA GLY A 11 8.72 4.85 4.74
C GLY A 11 9.88 4.14 4.01
N ALA A 12 10.98 3.89 4.70
CA ALA A 12 12.15 3.18 4.19
C ALA A 12 12.60 2.10 5.20
N ASP A 13 11.83 1.03 5.37
CA ASP A 13 11.93 0.03 6.45
C ASP A 13 13.29 -0.71 6.51
N HIS A 14 14.04 -0.74 5.39
CA HIS A 14 15.41 -1.27 5.36
C HIS A 14 16.50 -0.22 5.62
N VAL A 15 16.13 1.05 5.79
CA VAL A 15 17.06 2.15 6.10
C VAL A 15 16.90 2.58 7.56
N ALA A 16 15.65 2.74 8.02
CA ALA A 16 15.28 3.03 9.39
C ALA A 16 14.02 2.23 9.76
N PRO A 17 13.75 1.97 11.06
CA PRO A 17 12.57 1.19 11.47
C PRO A 17 11.27 1.74 10.86
N GLY A 18 10.53 0.91 10.14
CA GLY A 18 9.33 1.32 9.43
C GLY A 18 8.24 1.90 10.32
N ASN A 19 7.33 2.71 9.77
CA ASN A 19 6.27 3.42 10.51
C ASN A 19 6.83 4.36 11.62
N THR A 20 7.98 4.98 11.40
CA THR A 20 8.60 5.97 12.28
C THR A 20 8.94 7.24 11.51
N ARG A 21 9.13 8.36 12.22
CA ARG A 21 9.59 9.61 11.62
C ARG A 21 10.90 9.40 10.83
N GLU A 22 11.85 8.68 11.41
CA GLU A 22 13.15 8.43 10.79
C GLU A 22 13.01 7.66 9.46
N SER A 23 12.07 6.71 9.37
CA SER A 23 11.85 6.00 8.12
C SER A 23 11.16 6.86 7.06
N PHE A 24 10.29 7.78 7.47
CA PHE A 24 9.65 8.72 6.56
C PHE A 24 10.65 9.76 6.03
N GLU A 25 11.50 10.30 6.88
CA GLU A 25 12.59 11.21 6.50
C GLU A 25 13.58 10.51 5.55
N ALA A 26 13.97 9.27 5.86
CA ALA A 26 14.83 8.48 4.97
C ALA A 26 14.17 8.23 3.60
N ALA A 27 12.85 8.01 3.55
CA ALA A 27 12.14 7.87 2.29
C ALA A 27 12.19 9.17 1.45
N LEU A 28 12.02 10.33 2.08
CA LEU A 28 12.17 11.64 1.43
C LEU A 28 13.59 11.84 0.87
N GLU A 29 14.63 11.55 1.67
CA GLU A 29 16.03 11.68 1.26
C GLU A 29 16.35 10.84 0.01
N HIS A 30 15.68 9.71 -0.15
CA HIS A 30 15.80 8.85 -1.33
C HIS A 30 14.83 9.19 -2.45
N GLY A 31 14.05 10.27 -2.31
CA GLY A 31 13.22 10.86 -3.35
C GLY A 31 12.08 9.94 -3.80
N VAL A 32 11.36 9.35 -2.87
CA VAL A 32 10.12 8.60 -3.17
C VAL A 32 9.01 9.56 -3.63
N ASP A 33 8.11 9.05 -4.45
CA ASP A 33 6.95 9.79 -4.94
C ASP A 33 5.74 9.62 -4.01
N MET A 34 5.74 8.53 -3.20
CA MET A 34 4.67 8.18 -2.26
C MET A 34 5.27 7.45 -1.05
N ILE A 35 4.68 7.65 0.13
CA ILE A 35 4.99 6.90 1.35
C ILE A 35 3.77 6.07 1.73
N GLU A 36 3.98 4.76 1.86
CA GLU A 36 3.00 3.85 2.46
C GLU A 36 3.26 3.71 3.96
N PHE A 37 2.20 3.69 4.75
CA PHE A 37 2.26 3.41 6.18
C PHE A 37 1.02 2.67 6.67
N ASP A 38 1.24 1.86 7.71
CA ASP A 38 0.23 1.00 8.30
C ASP A 38 -0.56 1.70 9.40
N VAL A 39 -1.87 1.56 9.42
CA VAL A 39 -2.72 2.01 10.53
C VAL A 39 -3.41 0.82 11.18
N LEU A 40 -3.25 0.70 12.51
CA LEU A 40 -3.79 -0.38 13.32
C LEU A 40 -4.51 0.17 14.55
N ARG A 41 -5.67 -0.40 14.90
CA ARG A 41 -6.33 -0.14 16.19
C ARG A 41 -5.85 -1.13 17.23
N LEU A 42 -5.36 -0.60 18.36
CA LEU A 42 -4.99 -1.38 19.54
C LEU A 42 -6.23 -1.76 20.38
N GLY A 43 -6.03 -2.69 21.33
CA GLY A 43 -7.10 -3.15 22.22
C GLY A 43 -7.64 -2.09 23.18
N ASP A 44 -6.88 -1.02 23.43
CA ASP A 44 -7.29 0.15 24.22
C ASP A 44 -8.02 1.23 23.38
N GLY A 45 -8.17 1.00 22.08
CA GLY A 45 -8.87 1.88 21.16
C GLY A 45 -7.97 2.89 20.43
N ARG A 46 -6.70 3.07 20.81
CA ARG A 46 -5.77 3.95 20.11
C ARG A 46 -5.53 3.47 18.68
N LEU A 47 -5.45 4.42 17.75
CA LEU A 47 -4.97 4.18 16.39
C LEU A 47 -3.48 4.51 16.35
N VAL A 48 -2.70 3.57 15.87
CA VAL A 48 -1.22 3.67 15.85
C VAL A 48 -0.67 3.26 14.48
N LEU A 49 0.54 3.71 14.20
CA LEU A 49 1.29 3.32 13.01
C LEU A 49 2.07 2.03 13.31
N ALA A 50 1.46 0.90 12.95
CA ALA A 50 2.06 -0.42 13.14
C ALA A 50 1.44 -1.44 12.19
N HIS A 51 2.27 -2.39 11.74
CA HIS A 51 1.82 -3.45 10.81
C HIS A 51 0.88 -4.46 11.49
N ASP A 52 1.19 -4.83 12.72
CA ASP A 52 0.39 -5.75 13.54
C ASP A 52 0.66 -5.53 15.05
N LEU A 53 -0.04 -6.29 15.89
CA LEU A 53 0.08 -6.17 17.36
C LEU A 53 1.48 -6.55 17.87
N GLU A 54 2.19 -7.44 17.17
CA GLU A 54 3.55 -7.81 17.55
C GLU A 54 4.54 -6.67 17.26
N ASP A 55 4.38 -6.01 16.11
CA ASP A 55 5.15 -4.81 15.77
C ASP A 55 4.87 -3.66 16.76
N ALA A 56 3.61 -3.40 17.06
CA ALA A 56 3.21 -2.39 18.04
C ALA A 56 3.74 -2.66 19.46
N ALA A 57 3.96 -3.94 19.83
CA ALA A 57 4.48 -4.30 21.14
C ALA A 57 6.01 -4.18 21.27
N ARG A 58 6.74 -4.06 20.16
CA ARG A 58 8.22 -3.98 20.17
C ARG A 58 8.75 -2.59 20.53
N ARG A 59 7.94 -1.57 20.38
CA ARG A 59 8.29 -0.16 20.61
C ARG A 59 7.03 0.64 20.92
N GLU A 60 7.19 1.87 21.42
CA GLU A 60 6.07 2.82 21.46
C GLU A 60 5.81 3.31 20.02
N PRO A 61 4.71 2.91 19.37
CA PRO A 61 4.42 3.33 18.01
C PRO A 61 3.89 4.78 18.00
N LEU A 62 4.14 5.50 16.91
CA LEU A 62 3.43 6.77 16.66
C LEU A 62 1.92 6.51 16.67
N THR A 63 1.17 7.42 17.27
CA THR A 63 -0.27 7.47 17.08
C THR A 63 -0.60 7.90 15.65
N LEU A 64 -1.83 7.64 15.18
CA LEU A 64 -2.29 8.14 13.88
C LEU A 64 -2.13 9.66 13.80
N ASP A 65 -2.51 10.38 14.85
CA ASP A 65 -2.43 11.84 14.88
C ASP A 65 -0.98 12.33 14.75
N GLU A 66 -0.05 11.76 15.52
CA GLU A 66 1.38 12.11 15.41
C GLU A 66 1.93 11.81 14.01
N GLY A 67 1.55 10.69 13.39
CA GLY A 67 1.96 10.36 12.02
C GLY A 67 1.39 11.34 11.00
N LEU A 68 0.13 11.68 11.10
CA LEU A 68 -0.50 12.65 10.21
C LEU A 68 0.03 14.07 10.40
N ASP A 69 0.41 14.47 11.62
CA ASP A 69 1.07 15.74 11.89
C ASP A 69 2.44 15.83 11.18
N ILE A 70 3.20 14.73 11.16
CA ILE A 70 4.46 14.65 10.39
C ILE A 70 4.19 14.89 8.90
N PHE A 71 3.20 14.22 8.30
CA PHE A 71 2.88 14.35 6.88
C PHE A 71 2.26 15.71 6.50
N ALA A 72 1.77 16.47 7.46
CA ALA A 72 1.33 17.84 7.27
C ALA A 72 2.48 18.87 7.24
N GLU A 73 3.71 18.48 7.58
CA GLU A 73 4.89 19.35 7.50
C GLU A 73 5.21 19.69 6.03
N GLU A 74 5.73 20.89 5.79
CA GLU A 74 6.07 21.40 4.44
C GLU A 74 7.01 20.46 3.66
N ALA A 75 7.89 19.74 4.36
CA ALA A 75 8.80 18.77 3.76
C ALA A 75 8.09 17.65 2.99
N TYR A 76 6.84 17.32 3.33
CA TYR A 76 6.03 16.27 2.71
C TYR A 76 5.01 16.79 1.69
N ALA A 77 4.94 18.10 1.45
CA ALA A 77 3.90 18.72 0.62
C ALA A 77 3.80 18.17 -0.83
N GLY A 78 4.86 17.55 -1.34
CA GLY A 78 4.91 16.97 -2.70
C GLY A 78 4.81 15.46 -2.74
N VAL A 79 4.59 14.79 -1.60
CA VAL A 79 4.59 13.34 -1.46
C VAL A 79 3.17 12.83 -1.32
N GLU A 80 2.81 11.81 -2.12
CA GLU A 80 1.53 11.12 -1.96
C GLU A 80 1.60 10.15 -0.76
N LEU A 81 0.45 9.83 -0.18
CA LEU A 81 0.34 8.90 0.94
C LEU A 81 -0.47 7.66 0.54
N ASP A 82 -0.04 6.48 0.99
CA ASP A 82 -0.85 5.26 1.00
C ASP A 82 -1.09 4.82 2.45
N VAL A 83 -2.32 4.97 2.91
CA VAL A 83 -2.73 4.59 4.27
C VAL A 83 -3.27 3.17 4.24
N ASP A 84 -2.48 2.17 4.65
CA ASP A 84 -2.94 0.77 4.70
C ASP A 84 -3.71 0.47 6.00
N MET A 85 -5.02 0.34 5.87
CA MET A 85 -5.92 0.00 6.98
C MET A 85 -5.93 -1.50 7.23
N LYS A 86 -5.34 -1.93 8.35
CA LYS A 86 -5.12 -3.36 8.67
C LYS A 86 -6.38 -4.11 9.09
N ILE A 87 -7.33 -3.46 9.74
CA ILE A 87 -8.59 -4.05 10.18
C ILE A 87 -9.75 -3.04 9.98
N PRO A 88 -10.99 -3.50 9.84
CA PRO A 88 -12.15 -2.61 9.74
C PRO A 88 -12.52 -1.91 11.05
N GLY A 89 -13.29 -0.81 10.95
CA GLY A 89 -14.02 -0.22 12.06
C GLY A 89 -13.47 1.11 12.58
N TYR A 90 -12.50 1.72 11.87
CA TYR A 90 -11.95 3.05 12.19
C TYR A 90 -11.79 3.94 10.94
N GLU A 91 -12.57 3.65 9.91
CA GLU A 91 -12.51 4.38 8.65
C GLU A 91 -12.81 5.86 8.84
N ARG A 92 -13.75 6.17 9.73
CA ARG A 92 -14.16 7.56 10.04
C ARG A 92 -12.99 8.33 10.66
N GLU A 93 -12.36 7.76 11.66
CA GLU A 93 -11.27 8.40 12.39
C GLU A 93 -10.07 8.68 11.46
N VAL A 94 -9.75 7.76 10.55
CA VAL A 94 -8.70 7.97 9.53
C VAL A 94 -9.08 9.10 8.57
N VAL A 95 -10.29 9.08 8.03
CA VAL A 95 -10.76 10.11 7.08
C VAL A 95 -10.85 11.49 7.76
N GLU A 96 -11.34 11.57 8.99
CA GLU A 96 -11.41 12.82 9.75
C GLU A 96 -10.02 13.37 10.04
N GLY A 97 -9.07 12.52 10.51
CA GLY A 97 -7.69 12.92 10.76
C GLY A 97 -6.98 13.47 9.52
N LEU A 98 -7.19 12.84 8.35
CA LEU A 98 -6.67 13.34 7.07
C LEU A 98 -7.29 14.68 6.68
N ARG A 99 -8.61 14.83 6.86
CA ARG A 99 -9.35 16.05 6.52
C ARG A 99 -8.92 17.24 7.38
N GLU A 100 -8.76 17.04 8.69
CA GLU A 100 -8.33 18.07 9.64
C GLU A 100 -6.97 18.67 9.29
N ARG A 101 -6.12 17.90 8.58
CA ARG A 101 -4.76 18.30 8.19
C ARG A 101 -4.65 18.67 6.70
N GLY A 102 -5.76 18.65 5.95
CA GLY A 102 -5.76 18.98 4.52
C GLY A 102 -5.03 17.98 3.64
N LEU A 103 -4.97 16.69 4.06
CA LEU A 103 -4.21 15.63 3.37
C LEU A 103 -5.07 14.81 2.40
N THR A 104 -6.36 15.11 2.24
CA THR A 104 -7.31 14.29 1.45
C THR A 104 -7.02 14.26 -0.04
N ASP A 105 -6.36 15.28 -0.60
CA ASP A 105 -6.17 15.41 -2.05
C ASP A 105 -5.01 14.55 -2.57
N ASN A 106 -4.06 14.19 -1.71
CA ASN A 106 -2.83 13.46 -2.06
C ASN A 106 -2.75 12.09 -1.36
N VAL A 107 -3.89 11.47 -1.06
CA VAL A 107 -3.95 10.21 -0.34
C VAL A 107 -4.68 9.12 -1.12
N LEU A 108 -4.16 7.91 -1.01
CA LEU A 108 -4.82 6.66 -1.32
C LEU A 108 -5.02 5.92 0.01
N ILE A 109 -6.21 5.36 0.25
CA ILE A 109 -6.44 4.46 1.39
C ILE A 109 -6.53 3.05 0.86
N SER A 110 -5.61 2.20 1.29
CA SER A 110 -5.59 0.79 0.92
C SER A 110 -6.09 -0.12 2.04
N SER A 111 -6.66 -1.26 1.67
CA SER A 111 -7.07 -2.30 2.60
C SER A 111 -7.35 -3.63 1.91
N MET A 112 -7.15 -4.73 2.63
CA MET A 112 -7.62 -6.08 2.25
C MET A 112 -9.14 -6.25 2.45
N HIS A 113 -9.81 -5.30 3.09
CA HIS A 113 -11.22 -5.37 3.47
C HIS A 113 -12.11 -4.50 2.56
N PRO A 114 -12.83 -5.07 1.57
CA PRO A 114 -13.66 -4.28 0.65
C PRO A 114 -14.74 -3.43 1.32
N LYS A 115 -15.23 -3.86 2.49
CA LYS A 115 -16.21 -3.09 3.28
C LYS A 115 -15.61 -1.78 3.82
N SER A 116 -14.34 -1.80 4.24
CA SER A 116 -13.64 -0.59 4.67
C SER A 116 -13.47 0.38 3.50
N LEU A 117 -13.09 -0.11 2.32
CA LEU A 117 -12.97 0.72 1.11
C LEU A 117 -14.32 1.34 0.72
N SER A 118 -15.42 0.57 0.79
CA SER A 118 -16.77 1.13 0.57
C SER A 118 -17.08 2.23 1.58
N ARG A 119 -16.76 2.00 2.86
CA ARG A 119 -17.02 2.99 3.92
C ARG A 119 -16.20 4.27 3.74
N VAL A 120 -14.94 4.15 3.31
CA VAL A 120 -14.10 5.31 2.97
C VAL A 120 -14.74 6.10 1.82
N GLY A 121 -15.18 5.43 0.75
CA GLY A 121 -15.86 6.09 -0.37
C GLY A 121 -17.17 6.79 0.02
N ASP A 122 -17.91 6.25 1.00
CA ASP A 122 -19.12 6.90 1.55
C ASP A 122 -18.77 8.15 2.39
N LEU A 123 -17.64 8.16 3.09
CA LEU A 123 -17.19 9.24 3.97
C LEU A 123 -16.52 10.38 3.19
N GLU A 124 -15.68 10.04 2.22
CA GLU A 124 -14.92 10.98 1.40
C GLU A 124 -14.75 10.43 -0.02
N PRO A 125 -15.66 10.76 -0.93
CA PRO A 125 -15.64 10.25 -2.31
C PRO A 125 -14.41 10.66 -3.12
N GLY A 126 -13.70 11.71 -2.69
CA GLY A 126 -12.47 12.20 -3.35
C GLY A 126 -11.24 11.37 -3.07
N ILE A 127 -11.22 10.60 -1.99
CA ILE A 127 -10.07 9.75 -1.62
C ILE A 127 -10.01 8.53 -2.54
N LYS A 128 -8.84 8.29 -3.15
CA LYS A 128 -8.58 7.05 -3.91
C LYS A 128 -8.57 5.85 -2.97
N ARG A 129 -9.13 4.73 -3.44
CA ARG A 129 -9.20 3.48 -2.68
C ARG A 129 -8.41 2.38 -3.37
N GLY A 130 -7.52 1.73 -2.62
CA GLY A 130 -6.68 0.62 -3.07
C GLY A 130 -7.16 -0.73 -2.52
N TRP A 131 -7.52 -1.67 -3.40
CA TRP A 131 -7.84 -3.02 -2.95
C TRP A 131 -6.58 -3.87 -2.85
N SER A 132 -6.18 -4.24 -1.61
CA SER A 132 -4.97 -5.02 -1.33
C SER A 132 -5.23 -6.54 -1.43
N VAL A 133 -4.33 -7.25 -2.13
CA VAL A 133 -4.38 -8.71 -2.35
C VAL A 133 -2.99 -9.35 -2.31
N PRO A 134 -2.90 -10.61 -1.83
CA PRO A 134 -3.95 -11.47 -1.27
C PRO A 134 -4.18 -11.16 0.22
N ASN A 135 -5.35 -11.54 0.71
CA ASN A 135 -5.59 -11.56 2.16
C ASN A 135 -5.01 -12.85 2.75
N VAL A 136 -3.66 -12.95 2.80
CA VAL A 136 -2.93 -14.12 3.33
C VAL A 136 -1.83 -13.63 4.27
N ARG A 137 -1.88 -14.10 5.50
CA ARG A 137 -0.96 -13.66 6.58
C ARG A 137 0.39 -14.38 6.59
N ARG A 138 0.60 -15.46 5.79
CA ARG A 138 1.85 -16.24 5.77
C ARG A 138 2.22 -16.67 4.36
N ASP A 139 3.51 -16.63 4.05
CA ASP A 139 4.07 -17.19 2.81
C ASP A 139 4.29 -18.70 2.97
N TYR A 140 3.36 -19.49 2.41
CA TYR A 140 3.45 -20.95 2.41
C TYR A 140 4.32 -21.52 1.29
N THR A 141 4.84 -20.69 0.37
CA THR A 141 5.63 -21.17 -0.79
C THR A 141 7.01 -21.71 -0.40
N ARG A 142 7.45 -21.47 0.83
CA ARG A 142 8.71 -21.97 1.40
C ARG A 142 8.51 -23.08 2.44
N SER A 143 7.31 -23.63 2.53
CA SER A 143 6.96 -24.70 3.47
C SER A 143 6.78 -26.04 2.77
N VAL A 144 6.58 -27.11 3.55
CA VAL A 144 6.20 -28.45 3.04
C VAL A 144 4.90 -28.44 2.23
N LEU A 145 4.10 -27.37 2.35
CA LEU A 145 2.87 -27.14 1.59
C LEU A 145 3.11 -26.39 0.26
N ALA A 146 4.36 -26.17 -0.14
CA ALA A 146 4.72 -25.43 -1.35
C ALA A 146 4.00 -25.89 -2.63
N PRO A 147 3.83 -27.21 -2.92
CA PRO A 147 3.10 -27.64 -4.11
C PRO A 147 1.64 -27.15 -4.13
N ALA A 148 0.96 -27.25 -2.99
CA ALA A 148 -0.43 -26.76 -2.87
C ALA A 148 -0.49 -25.22 -2.98
N ALA A 149 0.46 -24.52 -2.36
CA ALA A 149 0.57 -23.07 -2.44
C ALA A 149 0.82 -22.59 -3.88
N LEU A 150 1.61 -23.30 -4.68
CA LEU A 150 1.84 -22.99 -6.10
C LEU A 150 0.56 -23.18 -6.95
N VAL A 151 -0.22 -24.21 -6.68
CA VAL A 151 -1.52 -24.40 -7.36
C VAL A 151 -2.46 -23.25 -7.02
N ILE A 152 -2.56 -22.89 -5.74
CA ILE A 152 -3.39 -21.76 -5.31
C ILE A 152 -2.92 -20.47 -5.96
N LEU A 153 -1.61 -20.21 -6.02
CA LEU A 153 -1.03 -19.06 -6.70
C LEU A 153 -1.41 -19.05 -8.18
N GLY A 154 -1.36 -20.19 -8.86
CA GLY A 154 -1.77 -20.34 -10.25
C GLY A 154 -3.24 -19.98 -10.46
N VAL A 155 -4.13 -20.46 -9.58
CA VAL A 155 -5.57 -20.13 -9.61
C VAL A 155 -5.80 -18.64 -9.40
N TRP A 156 -5.10 -18.03 -8.44
CA TRP A 156 -5.16 -16.60 -8.20
C TRP A 156 -4.71 -15.80 -9.42
N ARG A 157 -3.56 -16.12 -10.00
CA ARG A 157 -3.04 -15.47 -11.22
C ARG A 157 -4.00 -15.57 -12.41
N ALA A 158 -4.73 -16.67 -12.51
CA ALA A 158 -5.71 -16.88 -13.57
C ALA A 158 -6.98 -16.03 -13.39
N ARG A 159 -7.47 -15.87 -12.15
CA ARG A 159 -8.75 -15.23 -11.82
C ARG A 159 -8.62 -13.74 -11.50
N LEU A 160 -7.52 -13.33 -10.89
CA LEU A 160 -7.33 -11.95 -10.42
C LEU A 160 -7.52 -10.88 -11.49
N PRO A 161 -7.05 -11.05 -12.76
CA PRO A 161 -7.26 -10.03 -13.78
C PRO A 161 -8.74 -9.70 -14.02
N ALA A 162 -9.60 -10.71 -14.10
CA ALA A 162 -11.04 -10.50 -14.27
C ALA A 162 -11.71 -9.90 -13.03
N GLN A 163 -11.30 -10.34 -11.83
CA GLN A 163 -11.84 -9.82 -10.58
C GLN A 163 -11.44 -8.35 -10.36
N ALA A 164 -10.19 -8.00 -10.61
CA ALA A 164 -9.70 -6.63 -10.49
C ALA A 164 -10.42 -5.70 -11.48
N ALA A 165 -10.48 -6.09 -12.74
CA ALA A 165 -11.17 -5.31 -13.76
C ALA A 165 -12.67 -5.10 -13.43
N ALA A 166 -13.34 -6.12 -12.88
CA ALA A 166 -14.74 -5.98 -12.48
C ALA A 166 -14.92 -4.98 -11.34
N ARG A 167 -14.06 -5.01 -10.30
CA ARG A 167 -14.12 -4.08 -9.17
C ARG A 167 -13.82 -2.64 -9.57
N LEU A 168 -12.79 -2.44 -10.40
CA LEU A 168 -12.42 -1.13 -10.92
C LEU A 168 -13.56 -0.51 -11.74
N ARG A 169 -14.11 -1.26 -12.71
CA ARG A 169 -15.25 -0.78 -13.52
C ARG A 169 -16.52 -0.52 -12.72
N ALA A 170 -16.69 -1.21 -11.59
CA ALA A 170 -17.81 -1.00 -10.68
C ALA A 170 -17.57 0.18 -9.70
N GLY A 171 -16.44 0.88 -9.78
CA GLY A 171 -16.09 1.98 -8.87
C GLY A 171 -15.94 1.55 -7.41
N GLN A 172 -15.61 0.28 -7.16
CA GLN A 172 -15.39 -0.23 -5.80
C GLN A 172 -14.00 0.11 -5.26
N CYS A 173 -13.07 0.41 -6.13
CA CYS A 173 -11.73 0.93 -5.87
C CYS A 173 -11.18 1.60 -7.13
N GLU A 174 -10.16 2.42 -7.00
CA GLU A 174 -9.43 3.08 -8.07
C GLU A 174 -8.09 2.41 -8.36
N ALA A 175 -7.55 1.68 -7.37
CA ALA A 175 -6.28 0.97 -7.49
C ALA A 175 -6.36 -0.49 -7.01
N LEU A 176 -5.50 -1.33 -7.58
CA LEU A 176 -5.17 -2.67 -7.09
C LEU A 176 -3.79 -2.64 -6.44
N MET A 177 -3.71 -2.99 -5.15
CA MET A 177 -2.47 -3.17 -4.41
C MET A 177 -2.14 -4.67 -4.38
N SER A 178 -1.20 -5.12 -5.22
CA SER A 178 -0.98 -6.56 -5.41
C SER A 178 0.39 -7.02 -4.94
N HIS A 179 0.42 -8.13 -4.20
CA HIS A 179 1.69 -8.79 -3.91
C HIS A 179 2.41 -9.20 -5.22
N PHE A 180 3.71 -8.95 -5.32
CA PHE A 180 4.50 -9.12 -6.55
C PHE A 180 4.38 -10.50 -7.19
N ARG A 181 4.17 -11.56 -6.41
CA ARG A 181 3.99 -12.93 -6.92
C ARG A 181 2.70 -13.13 -7.71
N LEU A 182 1.69 -12.29 -7.53
CA LEU A 182 0.43 -12.34 -8.28
C LEU A 182 0.50 -11.56 -9.59
N VAL A 183 1.46 -10.64 -9.71
CA VAL A 183 1.54 -9.73 -10.84
C VAL A 183 2.09 -10.45 -12.08
N THR A 184 1.39 -10.24 -13.18
CA THR A 184 1.73 -10.72 -14.53
C THR A 184 1.44 -9.62 -15.53
N PRO A 185 2.04 -9.64 -16.76
CA PRO A 185 1.69 -8.68 -17.79
C PRO A 185 0.19 -8.66 -18.14
N ARG A 186 -0.49 -9.81 -18.00
CA ARG A 186 -1.94 -9.91 -18.19
C ARG A 186 -2.70 -9.14 -17.12
N LEU A 187 -2.26 -9.20 -15.86
CA LEU A 187 -2.88 -8.43 -14.77
C LEU A 187 -2.69 -6.93 -14.98
N ALA A 188 -1.47 -6.49 -15.26
CA ALA A 188 -1.17 -5.07 -15.51
C ALA A 188 -2.04 -4.51 -16.66
N ARG A 189 -2.15 -5.24 -17.76
CA ARG A 189 -3.03 -4.86 -18.88
C ARG A 189 -4.49 -4.78 -18.46
N ALA A 190 -5.00 -5.78 -17.74
CA ALA A 190 -6.42 -5.83 -17.35
C ALA A 190 -6.80 -4.68 -16.40
N VAL A 191 -5.91 -4.30 -15.47
CA VAL A 191 -6.11 -3.16 -14.58
C VAL A 191 -6.13 -1.86 -15.38
N LYS A 192 -5.16 -1.65 -16.27
CA LYS A 192 -5.08 -0.48 -17.14
C LYS A 192 -6.29 -0.33 -18.07
N GLU A 193 -6.73 -1.42 -18.72
CA GLU A 193 -7.92 -1.44 -19.57
C GLU A 193 -9.22 -1.20 -18.80
N ALA A 194 -9.21 -1.43 -17.49
CA ALA A 194 -10.31 -1.11 -16.60
C ALA A 194 -10.27 0.33 -16.04
N GLY A 195 -9.25 1.12 -16.41
CA GLY A 195 -9.08 2.51 -15.95
C GLY A 195 -8.53 2.65 -14.54
N GLY A 196 -7.93 1.59 -13.97
CA GLY A 196 -7.34 1.59 -12.63
C GLY A 196 -5.83 1.70 -12.61
N GLU A 197 -5.30 1.89 -11.41
CA GLU A 197 -3.85 1.90 -11.11
C GLU A 197 -3.43 0.55 -10.49
N LEU A 198 -2.20 0.10 -10.78
CA LEU A 198 -1.60 -1.11 -10.21
C LEU A 198 -0.35 -0.78 -9.40
N TYR A 199 -0.43 -0.96 -8.09
CA TYR A 199 0.70 -0.88 -7.16
C TYR A 199 1.14 -2.28 -6.75
N VAL A 200 2.45 -2.49 -6.65
CA VAL A 200 3.01 -3.83 -6.41
C VAL A 200 3.88 -3.84 -5.15
N TRP A 201 3.54 -4.70 -4.20
CA TRP A 201 4.19 -4.83 -2.90
C TRP A 201 4.64 -6.27 -2.58
N THR A 202 5.58 -6.53 -1.69
CA THR A 202 6.72 -5.67 -1.38
C THR A 202 7.86 -6.17 -2.23
N VAL A 203 8.57 -5.29 -2.91
CA VAL A 203 9.57 -5.65 -3.92
C VAL A 203 10.93 -5.11 -3.51
N ASP A 204 11.78 -5.96 -2.97
CA ASP A 204 13.12 -5.62 -2.49
C ASP A 204 14.21 -6.21 -3.39
N ASP A 205 14.01 -6.10 -4.70
CA ASP A 205 14.92 -6.58 -5.73
C ASP A 205 14.88 -5.68 -6.96
N ALA A 206 16.03 -5.10 -7.32
CA ALA A 206 16.12 -4.09 -8.39
C ALA A 206 15.78 -4.65 -9.79
N GLU A 207 16.14 -5.91 -10.09
CA GLU A 207 15.80 -6.53 -11.38
C GLU A 207 14.30 -6.75 -11.47
N ARG A 208 13.67 -7.12 -10.34
CA ARG A 208 12.22 -7.28 -10.27
C ARG A 208 11.48 -5.95 -10.39
N ILE A 209 12.01 -4.87 -9.81
CA ILE A 209 11.48 -3.51 -10.01
C ILE A 209 11.50 -3.18 -11.49
N ALA A 210 12.66 -3.27 -12.15
CA ALA A 210 12.80 -2.97 -13.57
C ALA A 210 11.87 -3.84 -14.45
N GLN A 211 11.69 -5.11 -14.11
CA GLN A 211 10.75 -5.99 -14.80
C GLN A 211 9.30 -5.51 -14.67
N LEU A 212 8.87 -5.11 -13.47
CA LEU A 212 7.51 -4.59 -13.21
C LEU A 212 7.28 -3.28 -13.95
N GLU A 213 8.27 -2.39 -13.98
CA GLU A 213 8.25 -1.16 -14.78
C GLU A 213 8.02 -1.48 -16.27
N SER A 214 8.72 -2.49 -16.81
CA SER A 214 8.54 -2.91 -18.19
C SER A 214 7.14 -3.46 -18.50
N TRP A 215 6.43 -3.94 -17.50
CA TRP A 215 5.04 -4.41 -17.61
C TRP A 215 4.02 -3.28 -17.49
N GLY A 216 4.46 -2.06 -17.16
CA GLY A 216 3.63 -0.87 -17.08
C GLY A 216 2.76 -0.83 -15.83
N VAL A 217 3.30 -1.25 -14.67
CA VAL A 217 2.67 -1.01 -13.36
C VAL A 217 2.78 0.48 -13.02
N ASP A 218 1.88 1.00 -12.19
CA ASP A 218 1.82 2.42 -11.87
C ASP A 218 2.70 2.77 -10.68
N GLY A 219 2.89 1.85 -9.73
CA GLY A 219 3.79 2.04 -8.60
C GLY A 219 4.41 0.74 -8.09
N VAL A 220 5.59 0.85 -7.49
CA VAL A 220 6.29 -0.25 -6.81
C VAL A 220 6.59 0.16 -5.38
N ILE A 221 6.19 -0.68 -4.44
CA ILE A 221 6.34 -0.49 -3.00
C ILE A 221 7.52 -1.35 -2.53
N THR A 222 8.55 -0.71 -1.97
CA THR A 222 9.79 -1.35 -1.52
C THR A 222 10.17 -0.91 -0.11
N ASN A 223 10.79 -1.80 0.66
CA ASN A 223 11.43 -1.47 1.93
C ASN A 223 12.71 -0.66 1.75
N ASP A 224 13.33 -0.74 0.58
CA ASP A 224 14.61 -0.10 0.28
C ASP A 224 14.51 0.83 -0.94
N PRO A 225 14.19 2.11 -0.75
CA PRO A 225 14.08 3.06 -1.87
C PRO A 225 15.38 3.25 -2.67
N ARG A 226 16.54 2.84 -2.15
CA ARG A 226 17.83 2.88 -2.86
C ARG A 226 17.88 1.91 -4.05
N LEU A 227 16.94 0.95 -4.11
CA LEU A 227 16.83 0.00 -5.22
C LEU A 227 16.24 0.61 -6.49
N PHE A 228 15.61 1.78 -6.39
CA PHE A 228 15.17 2.51 -7.57
C PHE A 228 16.37 3.11 -8.31
N ALA A 229 16.35 3.05 -9.64
CA ALA A 229 17.37 3.73 -10.45
C ALA A 229 17.39 5.23 -10.13
N PRO A 230 18.56 5.87 -10.19
CA PRO A 230 18.64 7.32 -10.04
C PRO A 230 17.69 8.04 -10.99
N ALA A 231 17.10 9.12 -10.51
CA ALA A 231 16.12 9.92 -11.27
C ALA A 231 16.78 10.69 -12.42
#